data_7adceeac4a27bdd40006ece699a02b57
#
_entry.id   7adceeac4a27bdd40006ece699a02b57
#
_cell.length_a   1.000
_cell.length_b   1.000
_cell.length_c   1.000
_cell.angle_alpha   90.00
_cell.angle_beta   90.00
_cell.angle_gamma   90.00
#
_symmetry.space_group_name_H-M   'P 1'
#
loop_
_entity.id
_entity.type
_entity.pdbx_description
1 polymer ?
#
loop_
_entity_poly.entity_id
_entity_poly.type
_entity_poly.pdbx_seq_one_letter_code
_entity_poly.pdbx_strand_id
1 'polypeptide(L)'
;GEDYAVFLESLGSCADEHSVSLIAYCLMPNHVHLLVRDGDDELGEMMRSLLSGYAQSYNKRTGHVGHVFQQRFKSCPVESDEYLLQLVRYIHENPAKAGICKAEEYWWSSYHEYVAGSGRVDTKLVLSMVGGVSGFKRFSKAAVDRRVGGVFSRLSDSEAHETAVRELDGLLPSELKAL
;
A
#
# COMPACT_ATOMS: atom_id res chain seq x y z
N GLY A 1 -14.79 7.97 4.55
CA GLY A 1 -14.69 9.27 4.79
C GLY A 1 -13.58 9.85 5.64
N GLU A 2 -13.95 10.43 6.76
CA GLU A 2 -13.02 11.18 7.63
C GLU A 2 -11.88 10.32 8.17
N ASP A 3 -12.17 9.09 8.61
CA ASP A 3 -11.16 8.16 9.13
C ASP A 3 -10.06 7.83 8.11
N TYR A 4 -10.42 7.66 6.84
CA TYR A 4 -9.46 7.40 5.78
C TYR A 4 -8.55 8.61 5.52
N ALA A 5 -9.11 9.83 5.56
CA ALA A 5 -8.33 11.04 5.40
C ALA A 5 -7.31 11.20 6.54
N VAL A 6 -7.75 11.00 7.78
CA VAL A 6 -6.89 11.04 8.97
C VAL A 6 -5.80 9.97 8.91
N PHE A 7 -6.14 8.75 8.47
CA PHE A 7 -5.16 7.68 8.30
C PHE A 7 -4.12 8.02 7.25
N LEU A 8 -4.52 8.52 6.08
CA LEU A 8 -3.59 8.91 5.00
C LEU A 8 -2.68 10.07 5.39
N GLU A 9 -3.18 11.02 6.18
CA GLU A 9 -2.36 12.11 6.72
C GLU A 9 -1.31 11.56 7.69
N SER A 10 -1.73 10.71 8.61
CA SER A 10 -0.81 10.05 9.56
C SER A 10 0.22 9.17 8.84
N LEU A 11 -0.21 8.41 7.81
CA LEU A 11 0.67 7.57 7.00
C LEU A 11 1.75 8.41 6.30
N GLY A 12 1.37 9.53 5.65
CA GLY A 12 2.33 10.42 5.00
C GLY A 12 3.33 11.00 6.01
N SER A 13 2.85 11.51 7.15
CA SER A 13 3.72 12.08 8.19
C SER A 13 4.69 11.05 8.77
N CYS A 14 4.23 9.83 9.07
CA CYS A 14 5.10 8.76 9.57
C CYS A 14 6.11 8.31 8.52
N ALA A 15 5.71 8.23 7.25
CA ALA A 15 6.61 7.85 6.16
C ALA A 15 7.74 8.89 6.00
N ASP A 16 7.41 10.18 6.03
CA ASP A 16 8.40 11.28 5.97
C ASP A 16 9.34 11.26 7.19
N GLU A 17 8.79 11.09 8.40
CA GLU A 17 9.57 11.04 9.65
C GLU A 17 10.60 9.90 9.66
N HIS A 18 10.25 8.75 9.11
CA HIS A 18 11.10 7.56 9.08
C HIS A 18 11.84 7.36 7.74
N SER A 19 11.80 8.34 6.83
CA SER A 19 12.45 8.27 5.51
C SER A 19 12.00 7.06 4.68
N VAL A 20 10.78 6.56 4.90
CA VAL A 20 10.16 5.48 4.12
C VAL A 20 9.38 6.05 2.96
N SER A 21 9.68 5.62 1.74
CA SER A 21 8.96 6.10 0.55
C SER A 21 7.71 5.25 0.30
N LEU A 22 6.55 5.89 0.22
CA LEU A 22 5.31 5.22 -0.20
C LEU A 22 5.34 5.01 -1.72
N ILE A 23 5.07 3.79 -2.17
CA ILE A 23 4.98 3.44 -3.61
C ILE A 23 3.52 3.24 -4.03
N ALA A 24 2.75 2.48 -3.27
CA ALA A 24 1.32 2.34 -3.52
C ALA A 24 0.56 2.11 -2.23
N TYR A 25 -0.72 2.47 -2.22
CA TYR A 25 -1.63 2.13 -1.13
C TYR A 25 -3.07 1.91 -1.63
N CYS A 26 -3.83 1.18 -0.82
CA CYS A 26 -5.29 1.08 -0.94
C CYS A 26 -5.89 0.86 0.46
N LEU A 27 -6.72 1.80 0.90
CA LEU A 27 -7.44 1.70 2.17
C LEU A 27 -8.78 1.00 1.93
N MET A 28 -8.89 -0.24 2.39
CA MET A 28 -10.13 -1.02 2.33
C MET A 28 -10.94 -0.83 3.62
N PRO A 29 -12.24 -1.19 3.65
CA PRO A 29 -13.08 -0.98 4.84
C PRO A 29 -12.58 -1.65 6.12
N ASN A 30 -11.81 -2.72 6.03
CA ASN A 30 -11.36 -3.54 7.15
C ASN A 30 -9.84 -3.84 7.16
N HIS A 31 -9.11 -3.38 6.16
CA HIS A 31 -7.66 -3.55 6.06
C HIS A 31 -7.02 -2.49 5.16
N VAL A 32 -5.71 -2.43 5.19
CA VAL A 32 -4.91 -1.51 4.36
C VAL A 32 -3.85 -2.31 3.62
N HIS A 33 -3.69 -2.03 2.34
CA HIS A 33 -2.55 -2.49 1.54
C HIS A 33 -1.58 -1.32 1.35
N LEU A 34 -0.31 -1.56 1.66
CA LEU A 34 0.78 -0.61 1.44
C LEU A 34 1.89 -1.28 0.64
N LEU A 35 2.53 -0.54 -0.24
CA LEU A 35 3.79 -0.88 -0.89
C LEU A 35 4.75 0.27 -0.62
N VAL A 36 5.88 -0.05 0.01
CA VAL A 36 6.84 0.96 0.47
C VAL A 36 8.26 0.59 0.06
N ARG A 37 9.11 1.61 -0.05
CA ARG A 37 10.56 1.47 -0.14
C ARG A 37 11.16 1.97 1.16
N ASP A 38 11.92 1.11 1.82
CA ASP A 38 12.55 1.35 3.10
C ASP A 38 14.06 1.14 2.96
N GLY A 39 14.83 2.24 3.01
CA GLY A 39 16.27 2.22 2.82
C GLY A 39 17.08 1.99 4.10
N ASP A 40 16.50 2.32 5.24
CA ASP A 40 17.19 2.39 6.52
C ASP A 40 16.67 1.37 7.55
N ASP A 41 15.85 0.39 7.13
CA ASP A 41 15.18 -0.61 7.97
C ASP A 41 14.26 0.00 9.05
N GLU A 42 13.65 1.14 8.74
CA GLU A 42 12.78 1.93 9.62
C GLU A 42 11.29 1.53 9.54
N LEU A 43 10.92 0.60 8.65
CA LEU A 43 9.53 0.18 8.45
C LEU A 43 8.84 -0.24 9.76
N GLY A 44 9.56 -1.00 10.60
CA GLY A 44 9.01 -1.47 11.89
C GLY A 44 8.62 -0.32 12.81
N GLU A 45 9.47 0.70 12.91
CA GLU A 45 9.23 1.89 13.74
C GLU A 45 8.17 2.80 13.12
N MET A 46 8.21 3.00 11.79
CA MET A 46 7.17 3.72 11.05
C MET A 46 5.79 3.10 11.31
N MET A 47 5.66 1.80 11.16
CA MET A 47 4.38 1.10 11.37
C MET A 47 3.93 1.15 12.83
N ARG A 48 4.85 1.03 13.78
CA ARG A 48 4.54 1.17 15.20
C ARG A 48 4.01 2.57 15.51
N SER A 49 4.67 3.62 15.02
CA SER A 49 4.26 5.02 15.16
C SER A 49 2.89 5.27 14.54
N LEU A 50 2.71 4.85 13.29
CA LEU A 50 1.45 4.99 12.56
C LEU A 50 0.28 4.31 13.28
N LEU A 51 0.40 3.02 13.57
CA LEU A 51 -0.72 2.23 14.12
C LEU A 51 -1.07 2.67 15.54
N SER A 52 -0.05 2.97 16.38
CA SER A 52 -0.28 3.45 17.75
C SER A 52 -0.90 4.84 17.75
N GLY A 53 -0.34 5.78 16.97
CA GLY A 53 -0.83 7.16 16.90
C GLY A 53 -2.26 7.22 16.33
N TYR A 54 -2.52 6.47 15.26
CA TYR A 54 -3.87 6.40 14.70
C TYR A 54 -4.87 5.80 15.67
N ALA A 55 -4.54 4.68 16.34
CA ALA A 55 -5.43 4.04 17.32
C ALA A 55 -5.77 4.97 18.49
N GLN A 56 -4.77 5.70 19.01
CA GLN A 56 -5.01 6.68 20.08
C GLN A 56 -5.93 7.83 19.61
N SER A 57 -5.66 8.38 18.44
CA SER A 57 -6.46 9.44 17.83
C SER A 57 -7.89 8.99 17.57
N TYR A 58 -8.07 7.79 16.98
CA TYR A 58 -9.37 7.19 16.73
C TYR A 58 -10.18 6.98 18.02
N ASN A 59 -9.58 6.33 19.02
CA ASN A 59 -10.23 6.08 20.31
C ASN A 59 -10.65 7.39 20.99
N LYS A 60 -9.77 8.39 20.99
CA LYS A 60 -10.08 9.71 21.56
C LYS A 60 -11.24 10.41 20.83
N ARG A 61 -11.27 10.33 19.51
CA ARG A 61 -12.27 11.02 18.68
C ARG A 61 -13.65 10.33 18.71
N THR A 62 -13.66 9.00 18.75
CA THR A 62 -14.91 8.21 18.67
C THR A 62 -15.42 7.74 20.03
N GLY A 63 -14.64 7.88 21.10
CA GLY A 63 -14.95 7.28 22.41
C GLY A 63 -14.80 5.75 22.42
N HIS A 64 -14.18 5.16 21.41
CA HIS A 64 -13.94 3.72 21.35
C HIS A 64 -12.95 3.29 22.43
N VAL A 65 -13.21 2.13 23.04
CA VAL A 65 -12.36 1.52 24.06
C VAL A 65 -11.90 0.15 23.58
N GLY A 66 -10.60 -0.03 23.47
CA GLY A 66 -10.00 -1.30 23.02
C GLY A 66 -9.07 -1.14 21.80
N HIS A 67 -8.74 -2.30 21.20
CA HIS A 67 -7.85 -2.35 20.06
C HIS A 67 -8.56 -1.94 18.78
N VAL A 68 -7.97 -1.01 18.02
CA VAL A 68 -8.43 -0.63 16.68
C VAL A 68 -7.93 -1.64 15.64
N PHE A 69 -6.68 -2.07 15.78
CA PHE A 69 -6.07 -3.10 14.94
C PHE A 69 -6.04 -4.44 15.66
N GLN A 70 -6.51 -5.50 15.00
CA GLN A 70 -6.63 -6.82 15.61
C GLN A 70 -5.30 -7.57 15.67
N GLN A 71 -4.39 -7.34 14.71
CA GLN A 71 -3.12 -8.04 14.58
C GLN A 71 -1.98 -7.08 14.27
N ARG A 72 -0.73 -7.58 14.36
CA ARG A 72 0.45 -6.87 13.87
C ARG A 72 0.45 -6.88 12.34
N PHE A 73 1.08 -5.89 11.74
CA PHE A 73 1.31 -5.89 10.29
C PHE A 73 2.19 -7.08 9.87
N LYS A 74 1.98 -7.56 8.67
CA LYS A 74 2.79 -8.62 8.05
C LYS A 74 3.52 -8.03 6.88
N SER A 75 4.77 -8.42 6.65
CA SER A 75 5.60 -7.92 5.57
C SER A 75 6.23 -9.04 4.77
N CYS A 76 6.33 -8.88 3.46
CA CYS A 76 7.06 -9.76 2.55
C CYS A 76 7.89 -8.98 1.52
N PRO A 77 9.05 -9.52 1.01
CA PRO A 77 9.92 -8.86 0.05
C PRO A 77 9.35 -8.77 -1.36
N VAL A 78 9.69 -7.70 -2.09
CA VAL A 78 9.45 -7.58 -3.54
C VAL A 78 10.69 -8.08 -4.29
N GLU A 79 10.59 -9.17 -5.03
CA GLU A 79 11.75 -9.90 -5.56
C GLU A 79 12.07 -9.61 -7.03
N SER A 80 11.29 -8.80 -7.75
CA SER A 80 11.55 -8.40 -9.12
C SER A 80 10.72 -7.20 -9.55
N ASP A 81 11.13 -6.54 -10.64
CA ASP A 81 10.39 -5.45 -11.29
C ASP A 81 9.00 -5.90 -11.74
N GLU A 82 8.89 -7.12 -12.27
CA GLU A 82 7.62 -7.69 -12.69
C GLU A 82 6.70 -7.88 -11.49
N TYR A 83 7.25 -8.35 -10.37
CA TYR A 83 6.50 -8.54 -9.14
C TYR A 83 6.06 -7.20 -8.54
N LEU A 84 6.94 -6.20 -8.54
CA LEU A 84 6.60 -4.82 -8.15
C LEU A 84 5.41 -4.29 -8.94
N LEU A 85 5.48 -4.36 -10.27
CA LEU A 85 4.41 -3.89 -11.14
C LEU A 85 3.09 -4.63 -10.89
N GLN A 86 3.16 -5.94 -10.69
CA GLN A 86 1.99 -6.75 -10.38
C GLN A 86 1.38 -6.38 -9.00
N LEU A 87 2.22 -6.08 -8.00
CA LEU A 87 1.77 -5.61 -6.69
C LEU A 87 1.06 -4.26 -6.77
N VAL A 88 1.62 -3.30 -7.50
CA VAL A 88 0.96 -2.00 -7.71
C VAL A 88 -0.43 -2.19 -8.32
N ARG A 89 -0.54 -3.04 -9.35
CA ARG A 89 -1.84 -3.37 -9.95
C ARG A 89 -2.75 -4.09 -8.96
N TYR A 90 -2.24 -5.12 -8.28
CA TYR A 90 -3.00 -5.86 -7.27
C TYR A 90 -3.60 -4.94 -6.21
N ILE A 91 -2.79 -4.02 -5.66
CA ILE A 91 -3.20 -3.05 -4.64
C ILE A 91 -4.32 -2.16 -5.16
N HIS A 92 -4.17 -1.61 -6.37
CA HIS A 92 -5.19 -0.74 -6.95
C HIS A 92 -6.49 -1.48 -7.35
N GLU A 93 -6.42 -2.78 -7.65
CA GLU A 93 -7.59 -3.58 -8.03
C GLU A 93 -8.37 -4.15 -6.82
N ASN A 94 -7.87 -4.01 -5.59
CA ASN A 94 -8.56 -4.55 -4.43
C ASN A 94 -10.02 -4.11 -4.30
N PRO A 95 -10.41 -2.84 -4.54
CA PRO A 95 -11.81 -2.43 -4.50
C PRO A 95 -12.68 -3.17 -5.52
N ALA A 96 -12.18 -3.39 -6.73
CA ALA A 96 -12.89 -4.12 -7.76
C ALA A 96 -13.03 -5.62 -7.43
N LYS A 97 -11.98 -6.24 -6.88
CA LYS A 97 -12.01 -7.63 -6.40
C LYS A 97 -12.98 -7.81 -5.24
N ALA A 98 -13.12 -6.81 -4.38
CA ALA A 98 -14.08 -6.80 -3.28
C ALA A 98 -15.52 -6.41 -3.72
N GLY A 99 -15.75 -6.16 -5.01
CA GLY A 99 -17.06 -5.78 -5.54
C GLY A 99 -17.53 -4.37 -5.14
N ILE A 100 -16.60 -3.50 -4.72
CA ILE A 100 -16.95 -2.13 -4.25
C ILE A 100 -17.14 -1.20 -5.46
N CYS A 101 -16.09 -0.99 -6.27
CA CYS A 101 -16.11 -0.20 -7.50
C CYS A 101 -14.83 -0.47 -8.30
N LYS A 102 -14.72 0.10 -9.49
CA LYS A 102 -13.49 0.00 -10.29
C LYS A 102 -12.32 0.75 -9.63
N ALA A 103 -11.08 0.36 -9.94
CA ALA A 103 -9.87 0.98 -9.41
C ALA A 103 -9.84 2.50 -9.67
N GLU A 104 -10.25 2.91 -10.88
CA GLU A 104 -10.31 4.32 -11.29
C GLU A 104 -11.41 5.15 -10.59
N GLU A 105 -12.33 4.51 -9.89
CA GLU A 105 -13.43 5.15 -9.15
C GLU A 105 -13.17 5.20 -7.64
N TYR A 106 -12.14 4.46 -7.17
CA TYR A 106 -11.86 4.35 -5.73
C TYR A 106 -10.84 5.38 -5.26
N TRP A 107 -11.34 6.41 -4.57
CA TRP A 107 -10.52 7.55 -4.13
C TRP A 107 -9.56 7.26 -2.97
N TRP A 108 -9.73 6.16 -2.27
CA TRP A 108 -8.89 5.78 -1.14
C TRP A 108 -7.73 4.85 -1.52
N SER A 109 -7.27 4.99 -2.76
CA SER A 109 -6.07 4.33 -3.27
C SER A 109 -5.15 5.33 -3.98
N SER A 110 -3.87 4.98 -4.10
CA SER A 110 -2.88 5.79 -4.83
C SER A 110 -3.06 5.78 -6.36
N TYR A 111 -4.06 5.09 -6.92
CA TYR A 111 -4.30 5.06 -8.37
C TYR A 111 -4.38 6.46 -8.99
N HIS A 112 -5.11 7.37 -8.35
CA HIS A 112 -5.28 8.73 -8.86
C HIS A 112 -3.98 9.54 -8.82
N GLU A 113 -3.08 9.29 -7.88
CA GLU A 113 -1.77 9.92 -7.80
C GLU A 113 -0.88 9.48 -8.97
N TYR A 114 -0.95 8.22 -9.39
CA TYR A 114 -0.29 7.71 -10.60
C TYR A 114 -0.84 8.35 -11.87
N VAL A 115 -2.14 8.57 -11.95
CA VAL A 115 -2.79 9.23 -13.10
C VAL A 115 -2.45 10.73 -13.14
N ALA A 116 -2.32 11.37 -11.99
CA ALA A 116 -1.91 12.77 -11.88
C ALA A 116 -0.38 12.94 -12.07
N GLY A 117 0.41 11.89 -11.84
CA GLY A 117 1.88 11.93 -11.85
C GLY A 117 2.50 12.62 -10.63
N SER A 118 1.69 12.84 -9.59
CA SER A 118 2.11 13.48 -8.34
C SER A 118 1.15 13.14 -7.21
N GLY A 119 1.63 13.16 -5.97
CA GLY A 119 0.86 12.88 -4.78
C GLY A 119 1.76 12.52 -3.60
N ARG A 120 1.25 11.72 -2.67
CA ARG A 120 1.99 11.20 -1.52
C ARG A 120 2.96 10.09 -1.90
N VAL A 121 2.64 9.33 -2.96
CA VAL A 121 3.48 8.20 -3.40
C VAL A 121 4.58 8.64 -4.35
N ASP A 122 5.76 8.00 -4.25
CA ASP A 122 6.80 8.12 -5.27
C ASP A 122 6.40 7.31 -6.51
N THR A 123 5.78 7.99 -7.46
CA THR A 123 5.31 7.39 -8.70
C THR A 123 6.42 7.16 -9.73
N LYS A 124 7.60 7.79 -9.55
CA LYS A 124 8.64 7.89 -10.59
C LYS A 124 9.15 6.53 -11.03
N LEU A 125 9.46 5.65 -10.06
CA LEU A 125 9.98 4.32 -10.34
C LEU A 125 9.03 3.54 -11.26
N VAL A 126 7.79 3.38 -10.84
CA VAL A 126 6.77 2.62 -11.58
C VAL A 126 6.44 3.26 -12.92
N LEU A 127 6.26 4.59 -12.96
CA LEU A 127 5.98 5.31 -14.21
C LEU A 127 7.12 5.17 -15.22
N SER A 128 8.39 5.13 -14.78
CA SER A 128 9.52 4.90 -15.69
C SER A 128 9.47 3.52 -16.34
N MET A 129 9.07 2.49 -15.59
CA MET A 129 8.97 1.10 -16.06
C MET A 129 7.83 0.89 -17.07
N VAL A 130 6.72 1.61 -16.91
CA VAL A 130 5.52 1.41 -17.74
C VAL A 130 5.37 2.41 -18.88
N GLY A 131 6.31 3.34 -19.05
CA GLY A 131 6.27 4.38 -20.09
C GLY A 131 5.37 5.56 -19.76
N GLY A 132 5.46 6.04 -18.50
CA GLY A 132 4.76 7.21 -18.00
C GLY A 132 3.27 6.99 -17.72
N VAL A 133 2.54 8.08 -17.48
CA VAL A 133 1.11 8.06 -17.12
C VAL A 133 0.26 7.32 -18.17
N SER A 134 0.51 7.53 -19.45
CA SER A 134 -0.23 6.83 -20.53
C SER A 134 0.05 5.33 -20.51
N GLY A 135 1.29 4.92 -20.24
CA GLY A 135 1.68 3.53 -20.04
C GLY A 135 1.00 2.92 -18.83
N PHE A 136 0.98 3.64 -17.71
CA PHE A 136 0.31 3.20 -16.48
C PHE A 136 -1.19 2.94 -16.71
N LYS A 137 -1.90 3.83 -17.40
CA LYS A 137 -3.32 3.62 -17.74
C LYS A 137 -3.57 2.37 -18.58
N ARG A 138 -2.67 2.05 -19.52
CA ARG A 138 -2.77 0.80 -20.31
C ARG A 138 -2.45 -0.42 -19.45
N PHE A 139 -1.38 -0.32 -18.67
CA PHE A 139 -0.93 -1.36 -17.75
C PHE A 139 -2.00 -1.72 -16.72
N SER A 140 -2.67 -0.74 -16.11
CA SER A 140 -3.72 -0.95 -15.10
C SER A 140 -4.97 -1.66 -15.67
N LYS A 141 -5.24 -1.54 -16.97
CA LYS A 141 -6.37 -2.21 -17.64
C LYS A 141 -6.06 -3.64 -18.11
N ALA A 142 -4.79 -4.04 -18.10
CA ALA A 142 -4.43 -5.39 -18.48
C ALA A 142 -4.81 -6.39 -17.36
N ALA A 143 -5.16 -7.63 -17.72
CA ALA A 143 -5.53 -8.66 -16.75
C ALA A 143 -4.38 -8.93 -15.75
N VAL A 144 -4.70 -9.04 -14.47
CA VAL A 144 -3.74 -9.46 -13.44
C VAL A 144 -3.41 -10.93 -13.61
N ASP A 145 -2.13 -11.29 -13.57
CA ASP A 145 -1.73 -12.69 -13.50
C ASP A 145 -2.20 -13.27 -12.16
N ARG A 146 -3.04 -14.33 -12.22
CA ARG A 146 -3.63 -14.99 -11.05
C ARG A 146 -2.58 -15.57 -10.09
N ARG A 147 -1.34 -15.77 -10.54
CA ARG A 147 -0.24 -16.28 -9.72
C ARG A 147 0.20 -15.31 -8.63
N VAL A 148 0.09 -14.01 -8.87
CA VAL A 148 0.42 -12.98 -7.87
C VAL A 148 -0.63 -12.89 -6.77
N GLY A 149 -1.90 -13.04 -7.12
CA GLY A 149 -2.97 -13.21 -6.13
C GLY A 149 -2.74 -14.40 -5.18
N GLY A 150 -2.01 -15.44 -5.61
CA GLY A 150 -1.73 -16.64 -4.81
C GLY A 150 -0.77 -16.43 -3.63
N VAL A 151 0.11 -15.45 -3.66
CA VAL A 151 0.97 -15.11 -2.51
C VAL A 151 0.17 -14.35 -1.46
N PHE A 152 -0.72 -13.46 -1.89
CA PHE A 152 -1.61 -12.72 -0.99
C PHE A 152 -2.89 -13.48 -0.62
N SER A 153 -3.38 -14.43 -1.45
CA SER A 153 -4.54 -15.27 -1.12
C SER A 153 -4.22 -16.44 -0.19
N ARG A 154 -2.94 -16.78 0.01
CA ARG A 154 -2.49 -17.69 1.07
C ARG A 154 -2.51 -17.02 2.45
N LEU A 155 -2.57 -15.70 2.49
CA LEU A 155 -3.00 -14.94 3.63
C LEU A 155 -4.53 -14.91 3.50
N SER A 156 -5.20 -15.89 4.12
CA SER A 156 -6.65 -16.09 4.00
C SER A 156 -7.43 -14.78 4.16
N ASP A 157 -8.61 -14.67 3.56
CA ASP A 157 -9.49 -13.50 3.69
C ASP A 157 -9.83 -13.16 5.17
N SER A 158 -9.61 -14.08 6.10
CA SER A 158 -9.65 -13.87 7.54
C SER A 158 -8.32 -13.39 8.14
N GLU A 159 -7.21 -13.47 7.40
CA GLU A 159 -5.85 -13.07 7.81
C GLU A 159 -5.28 -11.94 6.96
N ALA A 160 -6.05 -11.39 6.00
CA ALA A 160 -5.66 -10.29 5.12
C ALA A 160 -5.63 -8.93 5.84
N HIS A 161 -5.01 -8.91 7.00
CA HIS A 161 -4.77 -7.70 7.77
C HIS A 161 -3.27 -7.43 7.74
N GLU A 162 -2.87 -6.44 6.94
CA GLU A 162 -1.52 -5.89 6.94
C GLU A 162 -0.43 -6.86 6.41
N THR A 163 -0.08 -6.73 5.15
CA THR A 163 1.04 -7.48 4.57
C THR A 163 2.05 -6.52 3.98
N ALA A 164 3.24 -6.46 4.55
CA ALA A 164 4.38 -5.71 4.05
C ALA A 164 5.42 -6.62 3.38
N VAL A 165 6.12 -6.15 2.38
CA VAL A 165 7.01 -6.94 1.54
C VAL A 165 8.45 -6.44 1.59
N ARG A 166 9.41 -7.31 1.77
CA ARG A 166 10.85 -7.13 2.03
C ARG A 166 11.73 -7.31 0.79
N GLU A 167 12.85 -6.75 0.79
CA GLU A 167 14.05 -6.64 -0.06
C GLU A 167 14.29 -7.54 -1.27
N LEU A 168 14.91 -6.95 -2.29
CA LEU A 168 15.40 -7.57 -3.52
C LEU A 168 16.90 -7.54 -3.66
N ASP A 169 17.49 -8.68 -3.99
CA ASP A 169 18.88 -8.76 -4.41
C ASP A 169 19.03 -8.52 -5.93
N GLY A 170 19.72 -7.48 -6.27
CA GLY A 170 20.50 -7.39 -7.50
C GLY A 170 20.05 -6.50 -8.64
N LEU A 171 18.81 -5.94 -8.69
CA LEU A 171 18.35 -5.05 -9.79
C LEU A 171 17.42 -3.92 -9.38
N LEU A 172 16.83 -3.97 -8.21
CA LEU A 172 16.15 -2.83 -7.58
C LEU A 172 16.95 -2.38 -6.36
N PRO A 173 16.86 -1.12 -5.95
CA PRO A 173 17.40 -0.73 -4.65
C PRO A 173 16.83 -1.67 -3.58
N SER A 174 17.69 -2.17 -2.70
CA SER A 174 17.43 -3.12 -1.60
C SER A 174 16.35 -2.68 -0.58
N GLU A 175 15.47 -1.80 -0.95
CA GLU A 175 14.67 -0.93 -0.12
C GLU A 175 13.17 -1.04 -0.32
N LEU A 176 12.69 -1.87 -1.28
CA LEU A 176 11.25 -1.95 -1.59
C LEU A 176 10.54 -2.96 -0.70
N LYS A 177 9.50 -2.51 -0.02
CA LYS A 177 8.64 -3.29 0.88
C LYS A 177 7.16 -3.01 0.60
N ALA A 178 6.29 -4.02 0.61
CA ALA A 178 4.82 -3.86 0.52
C ALA A 178 4.14 -4.29 1.83
N LEU A 179 3.11 -3.59 2.21
CA LEU A 179 2.31 -3.73 3.43
C LEU A 179 0.86 -4.00 3.10
#